data_76d3c9c9ea89d88a637d7bf979e76df1
#
_entry.id   76d3c9c9ea89d88a637d7bf979e76df1
#
_cell.length_a   1.000
_cell.length_b   1.000
_cell.length_c   1.000
_cell.angle_alpha   90.00
_cell.angle_beta   90.00
_cell.angle_gamma   90.00
#
_symmetry.space_group_name_H-M   'P 1'
#
loop_
_entity.id
_entity.type
_entity.pdbx_description
1 polymer ?
#
loop_
_entity_poly.entity_id
_entity_poly.type
_entity_poly.pdbx_seq_one_letter_code
_entity_poly.pdbx_strand_id
1 'polypeptide(L)'
;MFKPVIAGYARSPFTMARKGALIDVKPVNLLAEVIKNLVAKSKINKDDVEDIVIGCAFQVGEQCFNIGKLVTFLADMNIKTSGMTVDRWCGSSMEAIHIAAGKIAMGSGKVFICGGVESMSRVNTGFDPVPYPFNEKENP
;
A
#
# COMPACT_ATOMS: atom_id res chain seq x y z
N MET A 1 -11.02 24.09 7.92
CA MET A 1 -10.80 22.69 7.52
C MET A 1 -10.13 22.68 6.16
N PHE A 2 -8.98 22.04 6.03
CA PHE A 2 -8.29 21.93 4.75
C PHE A 2 -9.07 20.98 3.82
N LYS A 3 -9.10 21.30 2.52
CA LYS A 3 -9.75 20.44 1.52
C LYS A 3 -8.67 19.58 0.85
N PRO A 4 -8.69 18.24 1.01
CA PRO A 4 -7.78 17.38 0.29
C PRO A 4 -8.10 17.36 -1.20
N VAL A 5 -7.07 17.23 -2.03
CA VAL A 5 -7.16 17.10 -3.48
C VAL A 5 -6.27 15.97 -3.95
N ILE A 6 -6.64 15.30 -5.04
CA ILE A 6 -5.78 14.33 -5.72
C ILE A 6 -4.94 15.08 -6.75
N ALA A 7 -3.63 15.17 -6.51
CA ALA A 7 -2.71 15.95 -7.32
C ALA A 7 -2.01 15.11 -8.43
N GLY A 8 -2.02 13.79 -8.32
CA GLY A 8 -1.38 12.91 -9.29
C GLY A 8 -1.73 11.45 -9.10
N TYR A 9 -1.43 10.65 -10.10
CA TYR A 9 -1.63 9.21 -10.05
C TYR A 9 -0.61 8.47 -10.92
N ALA A 10 -0.32 7.23 -10.54
CA ALA A 10 0.46 6.28 -11.32
C ALA A 10 -0.03 4.85 -11.05
N ARG A 11 0.26 3.94 -11.96
CA ARG A 11 -0.14 2.54 -11.87
C ARG A 11 0.86 1.65 -12.60
N SER A 12 1.10 0.46 -12.09
CA SER A 12 1.80 -0.61 -12.81
C SER A 12 0.90 -1.25 -13.88
N PRO A 13 1.45 -2.04 -14.80
CA PRO A 13 0.68 -2.99 -15.59
C PRO A 13 -0.12 -3.95 -14.69
N PHE A 14 -1.21 -4.48 -15.21
CA PHE A 14 -1.92 -5.63 -14.67
C PHE A 14 -1.53 -6.88 -15.43
N THR A 15 -1.25 -7.95 -14.71
CA THR A 15 -0.96 -9.25 -15.32
C THR A 15 -1.73 -10.36 -14.60
N MET A 16 -1.99 -11.44 -15.32
CA MET A 16 -2.68 -12.58 -14.73
C MET A 16 -1.84 -13.20 -13.61
N ALA A 17 -2.47 -13.44 -12.47
CA ALA A 17 -1.83 -14.13 -11.36
C ALA A 17 -1.36 -15.53 -11.80
N ARG A 18 -0.20 -15.93 -11.29
CA ARG A 18 0.45 -17.25 -11.54
C ARG A 18 0.85 -17.54 -12.99
N LYS A 19 0.59 -16.64 -13.94
CA LYS A 19 0.90 -16.84 -15.37
C LYS A 19 1.42 -15.58 -16.08
N GLY A 20 1.30 -14.42 -15.46
CA GLY A 20 1.66 -13.15 -16.07
C GLY A 20 3.11 -12.75 -15.87
N ALA A 21 3.54 -11.70 -16.58
CA ALA A 21 4.93 -11.23 -16.58
C ALA A 21 5.42 -10.70 -15.21
N LEU A 22 4.52 -10.44 -14.25
CA LEU A 22 4.89 -9.94 -12.92
C LEU A 22 5.00 -11.06 -11.85
N ILE A 23 4.93 -12.32 -12.24
CA ILE A 23 4.96 -13.47 -11.31
C ILE A 23 6.21 -13.48 -10.42
N ASP A 24 7.36 -13.08 -10.96
CA ASP A 24 8.63 -13.06 -10.24
C ASP A 24 8.99 -11.69 -9.63
N VAL A 25 8.11 -10.70 -9.79
CA VAL A 25 8.35 -9.36 -9.28
C VAL A 25 7.84 -9.26 -7.84
N LYS A 26 8.73 -8.91 -6.92
CA LYS A 26 8.36 -8.69 -5.51
C LYS A 26 7.38 -7.52 -5.39
N PRO A 27 6.27 -7.68 -4.66
CA PRO A 27 5.26 -6.63 -4.53
C PRO A 27 5.82 -5.28 -4.06
N VAL A 28 6.70 -5.30 -3.06
CA VAL A 28 7.31 -4.07 -2.53
C VAL A 28 8.20 -3.36 -3.56
N ASN A 29 8.91 -4.10 -4.41
CA ASN A 29 9.72 -3.52 -5.48
C ASN A 29 8.84 -2.90 -6.56
N LEU A 30 7.78 -3.60 -6.96
CA LEU A 30 6.80 -3.09 -7.91
C LEU A 30 6.21 -1.77 -7.41
N LEU A 31 5.79 -1.74 -6.15
CA LEU A 31 5.22 -0.55 -5.52
C LEU A 31 6.25 0.59 -5.45
N ALA A 32 7.50 0.30 -5.11
CA ALA A 32 8.57 1.30 -5.06
C ALA A 32 8.79 1.96 -6.42
N GLU A 33 8.81 1.19 -7.51
CA GLU A 33 8.94 1.74 -8.86
C GLU A 33 7.75 2.61 -9.26
N VAL A 34 6.53 2.23 -8.87
CA VAL A 34 5.33 3.05 -9.11
C VAL A 34 5.43 4.38 -8.35
N ILE A 35 5.89 4.36 -7.10
CA ILE A 35 6.04 5.57 -6.29
C ILE A 35 7.14 6.48 -6.85
N LYS A 36 8.31 5.95 -7.22
CA LYS A 36 9.37 6.73 -7.87
C LYS A 36 8.86 7.44 -9.12
N ASN A 37 8.15 6.71 -9.97
CA ASN A 37 7.55 7.26 -11.18
C ASN A 37 6.47 8.31 -10.87
N LEU A 38 5.66 8.10 -9.85
CA LEU A 38 4.66 9.09 -9.42
C LEU A 38 5.32 10.39 -8.96
N VAL A 39 6.33 10.30 -8.11
CA VAL A 39 7.09 11.48 -7.61
C VAL A 39 7.73 12.23 -8.77
N ALA A 40 8.42 11.53 -9.66
CA ALA A 40 9.05 12.13 -10.83
C ALA A 40 8.03 12.82 -11.77
N LYS A 41 6.92 12.16 -12.04
CA LYS A 41 5.86 12.67 -12.94
C LYS A 41 5.12 13.85 -12.35
N SER A 42 4.81 13.83 -11.07
CA SER A 42 4.08 14.90 -10.38
C SER A 42 4.97 16.09 -10.02
N LYS A 43 6.29 15.93 -10.13
CA LYS A 43 7.29 16.96 -9.79
C LYS A 43 7.17 17.48 -8.34
N ILE A 44 6.60 16.68 -7.45
CA ILE A 44 6.59 17.01 -6.02
C ILE A 44 8.00 16.83 -5.45
N ASN A 45 8.33 17.63 -4.47
CA ASN A 45 9.53 17.39 -3.70
C ASN A 45 9.28 16.18 -2.77
N LYS A 46 10.09 15.13 -2.89
CA LYS A 46 9.95 13.93 -2.05
C LYS A 46 10.08 14.23 -0.56
N ASP A 47 10.79 15.31 -0.21
CA ASP A 47 10.99 15.73 1.18
C ASP A 47 9.72 16.35 1.80
N ASP A 48 8.76 16.73 0.99
CA ASP A 48 7.47 17.25 1.45
C ASP A 48 6.46 16.11 1.73
N VAL A 49 6.77 14.86 1.33
CA VAL A 49 5.90 13.71 1.59
C VAL A 49 6.04 13.26 3.03
N GLU A 50 4.99 13.43 3.80
CA GLU A 50 4.99 13.16 5.24
C GLU A 50 4.68 11.69 5.56
N ASP A 51 3.82 11.06 4.75
CA ASP A 51 3.41 9.67 5.00
C ASP A 51 3.02 8.96 3.70
N ILE A 52 3.26 7.65 3.68
CA ILE A 52 2.84 6.73 2.61
C ILE A 52 1.86 5.73 3.20
N VAL A 53 0.61 5.77 2.76
CA VAL A 53 -0.45 4.89 3.23
C VAL A 53 -0.77 3.87 2.16
N ILE A 54 -0.47 2.59 2.42
CA ILE A 54 -0.59 1.51 1.46
C ILE A 54 -1.64 0.49 1.89
N GLY A 55 -2.60 0.26 1.03
CA GLY A 55 -3.54 -0.84 1.15
C GLY A 55 -2.93 -2.17 0.71
N CYS A 56 -3.08 -3.20 1.54
CA CYS A 56 -2.70 -4.57 1.22
C CYS A 56 -3.60 -5.54 1.97
N ALA A 57 -4.31 -6.41 1.26
CA ALA A 57 -5.27 -7.32 1.86
C ALA A 57 -4.60 -8.58 2.42
N PHE A 58 -3.62 -9.13 1.72
CA PHE A 58 -2.91 -10.32 2.15
C PHE A 58 -1.52 -9.97 2.68
N GLN A 59 -1.47 -9.50 3.93
CA GLN A 59 -0.22 -9.11 4.59
C GLN A 59 0.57 -10.34 5.09
N VAL A 60 0.90 -11.23 4.16
CA VAL A 60 1.64 -12.47 4.42
C VAL A 60 2.87 -12.57 3.51
N GLY A 61 3.86 -13.34 3.93
CA GLY A 61 5.08 -13.55 3.15
C GLY A 61 5.77 -12.23 2.80
N GLU A 62 5.97 -11.96 1.51
CA GLU A 62 6.63 -10.75 1.02
C GLU A 62 5.80 -9.47 1.18
N GLN A 63 4.54 -9.58 1.56
CA GLN A 63 3.62 -8.45 1.78
C GLN A 63 3.40 -8.14 3.27
N CYS A 64 4.11 -8.81 4.17
CA CYS A 64 4.03 -8.55 5.61
C CYS A 64 4.94 -7.39 6.08
N PHE A 65 4.94 -7.13 7.39
CA PHE A 65 5.81 -6.17 8.08
C PHE A 65 5.69 -4.71 7.63
N ASN A 66 4.49 -4.18 7.54
CA ASN A 66 4.27 -2.79 7.18
C ASN A 66 4.94 -2.40 5.85
N ILE A 67 4.42 -2.98 4.76
CA ILE A 67 4.92 -2.72 3.40
C ILE A 67 4.93 -1.22 3.05
N GLY A 68 4.00 -0.44 3.63
CA GLY A 68 3.97 1.02 3.50
C GLY A 68 5.24 1.68 4.03
N LYS A 69 5.82 1.18 5.13
CA LYS A 69 7.12 1.69 5.62
C LYS A 69 8.29 1.13 4.82
N LEU A 70 8.27 -0.15 4.48
CA LEU A 70 9.34 -0.76 3.69
C LEU A 70 9.53 -0.04 2.35
N VAL A 71 8.44 0.34 1.71
CA VAL A 71 8.51 1.02 0.41
C VAL A 71 9.12 2.41 0.50
N THR A 72 9.07 3.10 1.64
CA THR A 72 9.71 4.42 1.77
C THR A 72 11.21 4.33 1.52
N PHE A 73 11.86 3.27 2.01
CA PHE A 73 13.29 3.04 1.79
C PHE A 73 13.59 2.66 0.34
N LEU A 74 12.81 1.75 -0.25
CA LEU A 74 13.02 1.27 -1.61
C LEU A 74 12.69 2.32 -2.68
N ALA A 75 11.79 3.24 -2.36
CA ALA A 75 11.44 4.36 -3.23
C ALA A 75 12.34 5.59 -3.03
N ASP A 76 13.40 5.47 -2.23
CA ASP A 76 14.34 6.55 -1.93
C ASP A 76 13.64 7.83 -1.41
N MET A 77 12.64 7.64 -0.53
CA MET A 77 11.96 8.75 0.12
C MET A 77 12.80 9.31 1.27
N ASN A 78 12.44 10.51 1.75
CA ASN A 78 13.10 11.08 2.92
C ASN A 78 13.00 10.13 4.12
N ILE A 79 14.05 10.03 4.93
CA ILE A 79 14.06 9.18 6.14
C ILE A 79 12.95 9.55 7.14
N LYS A 80 12.48 10.79 7.10
CA LYS A 80 11.39 11.29 7.93
C LYS A 80 10.01 10.85 7.45
N THR A 81 9.91 10.41 6.18
CA THR A 81 8.63 9.96 5.62
C THR A 81 8.13 8.75 6.40
N SER A 82 6.98 8.88 6.99
CA SER A 82 6.29 7.77 7.66
C SER A 82 5.74 6.78 6.64
N GLY A 83 5.31 5.63 7.12
CA GLY A 83 4.65 4.65 6.27
C GLY A 83 3.75 3.74 7.08
N MET A 84 2.57 3.44 6.57
CA MET A 84 1.65 2.50 7.18
C MET A 84 1.01 1.60 6.14
N THR A 85 0.63 0.41 6.58
CA THR A 85 -0.19 -0.51 5.79
C THR A 85 -1.58 -0.59 6.41
N VAL A 86 -2.60 -0.58 5.57
CA VAL A 86 -3.99 -0.68 5.98
C VAL A 86 -4.64 -1.86 5.27
N ASP A 87 -5.46 -2.59 6.01
CA ASP A 87 -6.26 -3.70 5.49
C ASP A 87 -7.75 -3.40 5.65
N ARG A 88 -8.43 -3.44 4.52
CA ARG A 88 -9.88 -3.43 4.38
C ARG A 88 -10.28 -4.32 3.21
N TRP A 89 -9.62 -5.46 3.08
CA TRP A 89 -9.76 -6.39 1.97
C TRP A 89 -9.63 -5.65 0.62
N CYS A 90 -10.53 -5.91 -0.32
CA CYS A 90 -10.52 -5.27 -1.64
C CYS A 90 -10.67 -3.72 -1.60
N GLY A 91 -11.10 -3.16 -0.48
CA GLY A 91 -11.23 -1.72 -0.24
C GLY A 91 -10.00 -1.04 0.37
N SER A 92 -8.91 -1.78 0.62
CA SER A 92 -7.74 -1.27 1.37
C SER A 92 -7.11 -0.01 0.76
N SER A 93 -6.95 0.04 -0.55
CA SER A 93 -6.36 1.21 -1.22
C SER A 93 -7.28 2.44 -1.18
N MET A 94 -8.58 2.24 -1.21
CA MET A 94 -9.55 3.33 -1.04
C MET A 94 -9.54 3.85 0.40
N GLU A 95 -9.43 2.95 1.37
CA GLU A 95 -9.29 3.33 2.78
C GLU A 95 -8.02 4.15 3.02
N ALA A 96 -6.91 3.80 2.35
CA ALA A 96 -5.68 4.59 2.40
C ALA A 96 -5.92 6.06 1.98
N ILE A 97 -6.73 6.29 0.95
CA ILE A 97 -7.11 7.64 0.50
C ILE A 97 -7.96 8.34 1.56
N HIS A 98 -8.92 7.65 2.17
CA HIS A 98 -9.78 8.21 3.22
C HIS A 98 -8.97 8.62 4.45
N ILE A 99 -7.99 7.79 4.85
CA ILE A 99 -7.09 8.09 5.98
C ILE A 99 -6.29 9.36 5.70
N ALA A 100 -5.67 9.46 4.53
CA ALA A 100 -4.89 10.65 4.17
C ALA A 100 -5.77 11.89 4.06
N ALA A 101 -6.95 11.78 3.46
CA ALA A 101 -7.90 12.88 3.37
C ALA A 101 -8.33 13.36 4.76
N GLY A 102 -8.58 12.45 5.70
CA GLY A 102 -8.88 12.76 7.09
C GLY A 102 -7.72 13.47 7.78
N LYS A 103 -6.48 12.97 7.62
CA LYS A 103 -5.28 13.60 8.18
C LYS A 103 -5.09 15.04 7.65
N ILE A 104 -5.26 15.27 6.35
CA ILE A 104 -5.19 16.60 5.75
C ILE A 104 -6.29 17.52 6.33
N ALA A 105 -7.52 17.03 6.38
CA ALA A 105 -8.65 17.80 6.89
C ALA A 105 -8.46 18.24 8.35
N MET A 106 -7.82 17.39 9.16
CA MET A 106 -7.48 17.66 10.57
C MET A 106 -6.21 18.51 10.74
N GLY A 107 -5.46 18.77 9.68
CA GLY A 107 -4.20 19.50 9.76
C GLY A 107 -3.01 18.65 10.25
N SER A 108 -3.13 17.31 10.20
CA SER A 108 -2.07 16.38 10.60
C SER A 108 -1.07 16.07 9.48
N GLY A 109 -1.00 16.91 8.47
CA GLY A 109 -0.08 16.84 7.35
C GLY A 109 -0.68 17.45 6.09
N LYS A 110 0.14 17.58 5.03
CA LYS A 110 -0.23 18.24 3.79
C LYS A 110 -0.06 17.39 2.55
N VAL A 111 0.98 16.54 2.50
CA VAL A 111 1.32 15.75 1.31
C VAL A 111 1.45 14.27 1.69
N PHE A 112 0.62 13.46 1.07
CA PHE A 112 0.55 12.01 1.29
C PHE A 112 0.61 11.27 -0.03
N ILE A 113 1.22 10.09 -0.03
CA ILE A 113 1.09 9.12 -1.12
C ILE A 113 0.19 8.00 -0.62
N CYS A 114 -0.89 7.75 -1.36
CA CYS A 114 -1.85 6.70 -1.05
C CYS A 114 -1.92 5.71 -2.19
N GLY A 115 -1.93 4.45 -1.89
CA GLY A 115 -2.02 3.43 -2.93
C GLY A 115 -2.28 2.05 -2.36
N GLY A 116 -1.96 1.05 -3.15
CA GLY A 116 -2.03 -0.32 -2.71
C GLY A 116 -1.22 -1.23 -3.61
N VAL A 117 -0.94 -2.40 -3.09
CA VAL A 117 -0.26 -3.46 -3.82
C VAL A 117 -0.81 -4.81 -3.40
N GLU A 118 -0.96 -5.69 -4.38
CA GLU A 118 -1.36 -7.07 -4.14
C GLU A 118 -0.77 -7.97 -5.21
N SER A 119 -0.04 -9.00 -4.81
CA SER A 119 0.46 -10.01 -5.74
C SER A 119 -0.08 -11.39 -5.38
N MET A 120 -1.16 -11.76 -6.01
CA MET A 120 -1.77 -13.09 -5.86
C MET A 120 -0.89 -14.22 -6.40
N SER A 121 0.20 -13.89 -7.09
CA SER A 121 1.20 -14.86 -7.53
C SER A 121 2.18 -15.25 -6.42
N ARG A 122 2.46 -14.34 -5.50
CA ARG A 122 3.53 -14.47 -4.51
C ARG A 122 3.04 -14.65 -3.07
N VAL A 123 1.75 -14.47 -2.83
CA VAL A 123 1.16 -14.88 -1.56
C VAL A 123 0.84 -16.36 -1.60
N ASN A 124 1.25 -17.09 -0.58
CA ASN A 124 0.81 -18.46 -0.41
C ASN A 124 -0.65 -18.43 0.03
N THR A 125 -1.55 -18.72 -0.91
CA THR A 125 -3.00 -18.79 -0.65
C THR A 125 -3.43 -20.14 -0.08
N GLY A 126 -2.49 -20.96 0.39
CA GLY A 126 -2.85 -22.04 1.30
C GLY A 126 -3.44 -21.37 2.54
N PHE A 127 -4.74 -21.15 2.53
CA PHE A 127 -5.44 -20.93 3.77
C PHE A 127 -5.29 -22.22 4.58
N ASP A 128 -4.41 -22.22 5.56
CA ASP A 128 -4.71 -23.00 6.73
C ASP A 128 -6.09 -22.55 7.18
N PRO A 129 -7.00 -23.47 7.46
CA PRO A 129 -8.32 -23.12 7.95
C PRO A 129 -8.11 -22.11 9.06
N VAL A 130 -8.79 -20.99 8.96
CA VAL A 130 -8.64 -19.86 9.88
C VAL A 130 -8.70 -20.42 11.29
N PRO A 131 -7.58 -20.43 12.03
CA PRO A 131 -7.65 -20.91 13.39
C PRO A 131 -8.52 -19.93 14.16
N TYR A 132 -9.29 -20.44 15.11
CA TYR A 132 -9.98 -19.62 16.08
C TYR A 132 -9.93 -18.07 15.82
N PRO A 133 -11.03 -17.32 15.82
CA PRO A 133 -12.32 -17.68 16.46
C PRO A 133 -13.38 -18.22 15.48
N PHE A 134 -13.04 -18.52 14.25
CA PHE A 134 -13.99 -18.89 13.20
C PHE A 134 -14.12 -20.40 13.01
N ASN A 135 -13.62 -21.21 13.93
CA ASN A 135 -13.86 -22.64 13.95
C ASN A 135 -15.19 -22.93 14.64
N GLU A 136 -16.18 -23.34 13.85
CA GLU A 136 -17.54 -23.65 14.35
C GLU A 136 -17.58 -24.69 15.47
N LYS A 137 -16.55 -25.53 15.59
CA LYS A 137 -16.47 -26.54 16.67
C LYS A 137 -16.01 -25.97 18.01
N GLU A 138 -15.31 -24.84 17.98
CA GLU A 138 -14.77 -24.20 19.18
C GLU A 138 -15.51 -22.91 19.55
N ASN A 139 -16.34 -22.44 18.66
CA ASN A 139 -17.12 -21.21 18.84
C ASN A 139 -18.55 -21.43 18.28
N PRO A 140 -19.40 -22.18 19.00
CA PRO A 140 -20.79 -22.45 18.60
C PRO A 140 -21.65 -21.19 18.56
#